data_2e35f48479ad763e5bf1f5e61d9b4ede
#
_entry.id   2e35f48479ad763e5bf1f5e61d9b4ede
#
_cell.length_a   1.000
_cell.length_b   1.000
_cell.length_c   1.000
_cell.angle_alpha   90.00
_cell.angle_beta   90.00
_cell.angle_gamma   90.00
#
_symmetry.space_group_name_H-M   'P 1'
#
loop_
_entity.id
_entity.type
_entity.pdbx_description
1 polymer ?
#
loop_
_entity_poly.entity_id
_entity_poly.type
_entity_poly.pdbx_seq_one_letter_code
_entity_poly.pdbx_strand_id
1 'polypeptide(L)'
;MSNANDANNKMVATAEGLTSDAFHRLLELAITGRGKLLGARTVANNQLRHHHDHEAAIRWLSNQHIALAGGQGFATNWGGFLLSLVTIPANMAAAAFIQARAVAAIAHLRGYELDDPRVRTAILMAMLGPRGSAALIAAGDLPSSAAAVATAPAFDPRLDSRVSRALLEQSMNHVGGKRLGVFLAKKIPLVGGGVGAVVDGWSTRSIIQYAQEQFISRRPRSAGYVIIMES
;
A
#
# COMPACT_ATOMS: atom_id res chain seq x y z
N MET A 1 -28.38 -21.39 -23.43
CA MET A 1 -27.35 -21.45 -22.36
C MET A 1 -26.19 -20.41 -22.53
N SER A 2 -25.97 -19.87 -23.73
CA SER A 2 -24.94 -18.86 -24.02
C SER A 2 -25.14 -17.51 -23.29
N ASN A 3 -26.40 -17.00 -23.26
CA ASN A 3 -26.69 -15.65 -22.74
C ASN A 3 -26.45 -15.46 -21.22
N ALA A 4 -26.59 -16.50 -20.42
CA ALA A 4 -26.36 -16.42 -18.97
C ALA A 4 -24.88 -16.38 -18.62
N ASN A 5 -24.03 -17.09 -19.37
CA ASN A 5 -22.59 -17.05 -19.21
C ASN A 5 -22.00 -15.71 -19.66
N ASP A 6 -22.51 -15.12 -20.74
CA ASP A 6 -22.05 -13.81 -21.21
C ASP A 6 -22.46 -12.67 -20.26
N ALA A 7 -23.65 -12.75 -19.65
CA ALA A 7 -24.12 -11.79 -18.66
C ALA A 7 -23.29 -11.92 -17.36
N ASN A 8 -22.98 -13.14 -16.92
CA ASN A 8 -22.14 -13.38 -15.75
C ASN A 8 -20.70 -12.93 -15.97
N ASN A 9 -20.12 -13.21 -17.14
CA ASN A 9 -18.78 -12.73 -17.50
C ASN A 9 -18.70 -11.21 -17.60
N LYS A 10 -19.73 -10.55 -18.12
CA LYS A 10 -19.82 -9.07 -18.12
C LYS A 10 -19.94 -8.50 -16.72
N MET A 11 -20.74 -9.10 -15.84
CA MET A 11 -20.87 -8.66 -14.44
C MET A 11 -19.55 -8.83 -13.68
N VAL A 12 -18.85 -9.95 -13.86
CA VAL A 12 -17.54 -10.20 -13.25
C VAL A 12 -16.51 -9.19 -13.78
N ALA A 13 -16.41 -8.98 -15.08
CA ALA A 13 -15.50 -8.01 -15.68
C ALA A 13 -15.81 -6.56 -15.24
N THR A 14 -17.10 -6.21 -15.06
CA THR A 14 -17.49 -4.88 -14.55
C THR A 14 -17.13 -4.72 -13.07
N ALA A 15 -17.35 -5.76 -12.26
CA ALA A 15 -16.97 -5.74 -10.85
C ALA A 15 -15.43 -5.69 -10.67
N GLU A 16 -14.69 -6.41 -11.48
CA GLU A 16 -13.22 -6.37 -11.50
C GLU A 16 -12.69 -5.00 -11.91
N GLY A 17 -13.26 -4.37 -12.93
CA GLY A 17 -12.93 -3.01 -13.35
C GLY A 17 -13.19 -1.97 -12.29
N LEU A 18 -14.36 -2.00 -11.65
CA LEU A 18 -14.71 -1.10 -10.56
C LEU A 18 -13.77 -1.23 -9.35
N THR A 19 -13.23 -2.41 -9.12
CA THR A 19 -12.37 -2.68 -7.96
C THR A 19 -10.91 -2.37 -8.26
N SER A 20 -10.45 -2.56 -9.50
CA SER A 20 -9.14 -2.07 -9.96
C SER A 20 -9.07 -0.55 -9.84
N ASP A 21 -10.08 0.16 -10.32
CA ASP A 21 -10.21 1.61 -10.18
C ASP A 21 -10.23 2.07 -8.72
N ALA A 22 -10.77 1.25 -7.81
CA ALA A 22 -10.80 1.58 -6.39
C ALA A 22 -9.40 1.68 -5.78
N PHE A 23 -8.48 0.77 -6.13
CA PHE A 23 -7.08 0.84 -5.66
C PHE A 23 -6.34 2.03 -6.25
N HIS A 24 -6.57 2.38 -7.50
CA HIS A 24 -5.99 3.58 -8.10
C HIS A 24 -6.52 4.86 -7.46
N ARG A 25 -7.82 4.97 -7.21
CA ARG A 25 -8.41 6.11 -6.49
C ARG A 25 -7.92 6.22 -5.06
N LEU A 26 -7.76 5.07 -4.38
CA LEU A 26 -7.22 5.01 -3.03
C LEU A 26 -5.74 5.45 -3.02
N LEU A 27 -4.94 5.00 -3.98
CA LEU A 27 -3.55 5.41 -4.14
C LEU A 27 -3.45 6.91 -4.45
N GLU A 28 -4.29 7.42 -5.35
CA GLU A 28 -4.35 8.87 -5.64
C GLU A 28 -4.63 9.67 -4.38
N LEU A 29 -5.63 9.26 -3.60
CA LEU A 29 -5.95 9.88 -2.32
C LEU A 29 -4.78 9.76 -1.32
N ALA A 30 -4.10 8.63 -1.28
CA ALA A 30 -2.96 8.41 -0.42
C ALA A 30 -1.76 9.29 -0.80
N ILE A 31 -1.56 9.58 -2.08
CA ILE A 31 -0.50 10.45 -2.58
C ILE A 31 -0.82 11.93 -2.34
N THR A 32 -2.02 12.37 -2.73
CA THR A 32 -2.40 13.78 -2.75
C THR A 32 -2.97 14.26 -1.40
N GLY A 33 -3.65 13.36 -0.68
CA GLY A 33 -4.42 13.70 0.49
C GLY A 33 -5.74 14.40 0.14
N ARG A 34 -6.59 14.65 1.15
CA ARG A 34 -7.79 15.46 1.02
C ARG A 34 -8.25 16.01 2.38
N GLY A 35 -8.45 17.30 2.47
CA GLY A 35 -8.87 17.96 3.71
C GLY A 35 -7.88 17.72 4.86
N LYS A 36 -8.31 17.05 5.93
CA LYS A 36 -7.45 16.69 7.06
C LYS A 36 -6.59 15.43 6.84
N LEU A 37 -6.86 14.67 5.77
CA LEU A 37 -6.04 13.52 5.37
C LEU A 37 -4.82 14.01 4.61
N LEU A 38 -3.68 14.05 5.28
CA LEU A 38 -2.41 14.42 4.67
C LEU A 38 -1.97 13.33 3.69
N GLY A 39 -1.57 13.75 2.48
CA GLY A 39 -1.02 12.86 1.46
C GLY A 39 0.43 12.46 1.74
N ALA A 40 0.90 11.46 1.03
CA ALA A 40 2.23 10.88 1.17
C ALA A 40 3.36 11.91 1.05
N ARG A 41 3.27 12.83 0.06
CA ARG A 41 4.26 13.90 -0.13
C ARG A 41 4.36 14.82 1.08
N THR A 42 3.20 15.22 1.60
CA THR A 42 3.14 16.12 2.77
C THR A 42 3.71 15.44 4.00
N VAL A 43 3.32 14.20 4.25
CA VAL A 43 3.82 13.42 5.41
C VAL A 43 5.32 13.18 5.29
N ALA A 44 5.82 12.81 4.11
CA ALA A 44 7.24 12.61 3.84
C ALA A 44 8.05 13.90 4.07
N ASN A 45 7.61 15.01 3.49
CA ASN A 45 8.29 16.30 3.62
C ASN A 45 8.26 16.82 5.08
N ASN A 46 7.17 16.56 5.82
CA ASN A 46 7.11 16.90 7.24
C ASN A 46 8.18 16.12 8.03
N GLN A 47 8.29 14.81 7.82
CA GLN A 47 9.29 13.99 8.50
C GLN A 47 10.72 14.41 8.11
N LEU A 48 10.96 14.73 6.83
CA LEU A 48 12.26 15.19 6.38
C LEU A 48 12.66 16.52 7.03
N ARG A 49 11.72 17.46 7.18
CA ARG A 49 11.99 18.74 7.87
C ARG A 49 12.33 18.56 9.34
N HIS A 50 11.78 17.55 10.00
CA HIS A 50 12.06 17.27 11.41
C HIS A 50 13.37 16.54 11.63
N HIS A 51 13.73 15.64 10.72
CA HIS A 51 14.88 14.74 10.92
C HIS A 51 16.10 15.10 10.10
N HIS A 52 15.97 15.99 9.09
CA HIS A 52 17.02 16.45 8.19
C HIS A 52 17.81 15.33 7.47
N ASP A 53 17.38 14.08 7.63
CA ASP A 53 17.94 12.89 6.99
C ASP A 53 16.82 11.99 6.44
N HIS A 54 17.00 11.52 5.21
CA HIS A 54 15.98 10.72 4.51
C HIS A 54 15.73 9.37 5.18
N GLU A 55 16.78 8.70 5.63
CA GLU A 55 16.63 7.39 6.28
C GLU A 55 16.02 7.51 7.68
N ALA A 56 16.36 8.57 8.42
CA ALA A 56 15.70 8.87 9.69
C ALA A 56 14.23 9.22 9.46
N ALA A 57 13.90 10.03 8.46
CA ALA A 57 12.52 10.33 8.07
C ALA A 57 11.74 9.07 7.71
N ILE A 58 12.32 8.14 6.93
CA ILE A 58 11.71 6.85 6.58
C ILE A 58 11.45 6.01 7.83
N ARG A 59 12.40 5.90 8.76
CA ARG A 59 12.22 5.14 10.01
C ARG A 59 11.07 5.68 10.85
N TRP A 60 11.03 6.98 11.06
CA TRP A 60 9.96 7.63 11.84
C TRP A 60 8.59 7.49 11.18
N LEU A 61 8.50 7.77 9.89
CA LEU A 61 7.30 7.60 9.09
C LEU A 61 6.79 6.15 9.17
N SER A 62 7.68 5.17 9.05
CA SER A 62 7.35 3.75 9.11
C SER A 62 6.75 3.38 10.47
N ASN A 63 7.39 3.79 11.56
CA ASN A 63 6.90 3.52 12.92
C ASN A 63 5.54 4.18 13.16
N GLN A 64 5.35 5.42 12.69
CA GLN A 64 4.06 6.11 12.80
C GLN A 64 2.95 5.38 12.05
N HIS A 65 3.20 4.90 10.82
CA HIS A 65 2.18 4.20 10.03
C HIS A 65 1.88 2.80 10.59
N ILE A 66 2.88 2.10 11.13
CA ILE A 66 2.66 0.83 11.83
C ILE A 66 1.79 1.04 13.08
N ALA A 67 2.05 2.08 13.86
CA ALA A 67 1.25 2.43 15.03
C ALA A 67 -0.20 2.82 14.64
N LEU A 68 -0.37 3.59 13.55
CA LEU A 68 -1.69 3.96 13.03
C LEU A 68 -2.48 2.74 12.55
N ALA A 69 -1.84 1.76 11.92
CA ALA A 69 -2.49 0.54 11.46
C ALA A 69 -2.92 -0.37 12.62
N GLY A 70 -2.14 -0.41 13.72
CA GLY A 70 -2.49 -1.13 14.95
C GLY A 70 -3.50 -0.39 15.84
N GLY A 71 -3.73 0.91 15.60
CA GLY A 71 -4.65 1.74 16.39
C GLY A 71 -6.08 1.65 15.87
N GLN A 72 -7.04 1.26 16.73
CA GLN A 72 -8.47 1.20 16.37
C GLN A 72 -9.09 2.57 16.05
N GLY A 73 -8.44 3.67 16.41
CA GLY A 73 -8.97 5.02 16.25
C GLY A 73 -9.02 5.53 14.81
N PHE A 74 -8.22 4.98 13.91
CA PHE A 74 -8.21 5.42 12.52
C PHE A 74 -9.47 4.96 11.76
N ALA A 75 -9.87 3.72 11.95
CA ALA A 75 -11.05 3.15 11.26
C ALA A 75 -12.36 3.83 11.66
N THR A 76 -12.49 4.25 12.93
CA THR A 76 -13.72 4.91 13.43
C THR A 76 -13.87 6.36 12.98
N ASN A 77 -12.76 7.11 12.89
CA ASN A 77 -12.82 8.53 12.54
C ASN A 77 -12.79 8.82 11.03
N TRP A 78 -12.23 7.92 10.21
CA TRP A 78 -12.00 8.14 8.79
C TRP A 78 -12.65 7.11 7.87
N GLY A 79 -13.12 5.96 8.43
CA GLY A 79 -13.72 4.88 7.67
C GLY A 79 -14.93 5.33 6.84
N GLY A 80 -15.79 6.17 7.39
CA GLY A 80 -16.96 6.71 6.70
C GLY A 80 -16.60 7.59 5.51
N PHE A 81 -15.54 8.41 5.63
CA PHE A 81 -15.07 9.26 4.55
C PHE A 81 -14.42 8.44 3.42
N LEU A 82 -13.60 7.44 3.77
CA LEU A 82 -12.95 6.56 2.78
C LEU A 82 -13.97 5.71 2.03
N LEU A 83 -15.06 5.29 2.69
CA LEU A 83 -16.16 4.55 2.06
C LEU A 83 -16.86 5.33 0.95
N SER A 84 -16.98 6.65 1.10
CA SER A 84 -17.62 7.49 0.06
C SER A 84 -16.78 7.62 -1.21
N LEU A 85 -15.51 7.23 -1.17
CA LEU A 85 -14.56 7.41 -2.27
C LEU A 85 -14.19 6.11 -2.98
N VAL A 86 -14.37 4.95 -2.32
CA VAL A 86 -13.99 3.63 -2.84
C VAL A 86 -15.05 2.57 -2.54
N THR A 87 -15.24 1.67 -3.47
CA THR A 87 -16.21 0.56 -3.39
C THR A 87 -15.67 -0.68 -2.66
N ILE A 88 -14.83 -0.48 -1.64
CA ILE A 88 -14.27 -1.55 -0.80
C ILE A 88 -14.73 -1.38 0.65
N PRO A 89 -14.83 -2.48 1.44
CA PRO A 89 -15.23 -2.39 2.85
C PRO A 89 -14.36 -1.43 3.67
N ALA A 90 -14.96 -0.65 4.58
CA ALA A 90 -14.32 0.43 5.34
C ALA A 90 -13.00 0.04 6.00
N ASN A 91 -12.97 -1.13 6.66
CA ASN A 91 -11.79 -1.60 7.36
C ASN A 91 -10.62 -1.90 6.40
N MET A 92 -10.94 -2.38 5.19
CA MET A 92 -9.95 -2.63 4.14
C MET A 92 -9.47 -1.33 3.53
N ALA A 93 -10.38 -0.40 3.25
CA ALA A 93 -10.03 0.91 2.70
C ALA A 93 -9.10 1.68 3.63
N ALA A 94 -9.36 1.65 4.95
CA ALA A 94 -8.51 2.31 5.94
C ALA A 94 -7.11 1.68 6.01
N ALA A 95 -7.00 0.37 6.10
CA ALA A 95 -5.73 -0.34 6.13
C ALA A 95 -4.94 -0.12 4.83
N ALA A 96 -5.59 -0.28 3.68
CA ALA A 96 -4.97 -0.07 2.37
C ALA A 96 -4.52 1.39 2.17
N PHE A 97 -5.28 2.37 2.67
CA PHE A 97 -4.89 3.79 2.63
C PHE A 97 -3.61 4.04 3.45
N ILE A 98 -3.53 3.53 4.68
CA ILE A 98 -2.34 3.67 5.53
C ILE A 98 -1.13 3.05 4.85
N GLN A 99 -1.27 1.85 4.29
CA GLN A 99 -0.22 1.13 3.58
C GLN A 99 0.20 1.87 2.31
N ALA A 100 -0.74 2.26 1.44
CA ALA A 100 -0.46 3.02 0.23
C ALA A 100 0.28 4.33 0.51
N ARG A 101 -0.18 5.08 1.54
CA ARG A 101 0.46 6.32 1.95
C ARG A 101 1.88 6.11 2.46
N ALA A 102 2.11 5.07 3.27
CA ALA A 102 3.43 4.74 3.77
C ALA A 102 4.39 4.37 2.63
N VAL A 103 3.97 3.46 1.73
CA VAL A 103 4.78 3.02 0.59
C VAL A 103 5.08 4.18 -0.36
N ALA A 104 4.08 5.01 -0.69
CA ALA A 104 4.27 6.19 -1.53
C ALA A 104 5.22 7.22 -0.89
N ALA A 105 5.12 7.44 0.43
CA ALA A 105 6.01 8.36 1.14
C ALA A 105 7.46 7.85 1.17
N ILE A 106 7.67 6.53 1.32
CA ILE A 106 9.01 5.90 1.21
C ILE A 106 9.56 6.10 -0.20
N ALA A 107 8.77 5.79 -1.24
CA ALA A 107 9.18 5.99 -2.63
C ALA A 107 9.57 7.46 -2.89
N HIS A 108 8.78 8.43 -2.41
CA HIS A 108 9.07 9.85 -2.53
C HIS A 108 10.38 10.24 -1.84
N LEU A 109 10.59 9.80 -0.60
CA LEU A 109 11.84 10.06 0.14
C LEU A 109 13.07 9.44 -0.54
N ARG A 110 12.90 8.34 -1.25
CA ARG A 110 13.93 7.67 -2.05
C ARG A 110 14.12 8.28 -3.45
N GLY A 111 13.36 9.33 -3.81
CA GLY A 111 13.53 10.09 -5.05
C GLY A 111 12.78 9.53 -6.25
N TYR A 112 11.69 8.79 -6.02
CA TYR A 112 10.78 8.37 -7.08
C TYR A 112 9.67 9.40 -7.29
N GLU A 113 9.30 9.63 -8.56
CA GLU A 113 8.25 10.57 -8.95
C GLU A 113 6.87 9.90 -8.83
N LEU A 114 6.04 10.37 -7.88
CA LEU A 114 4.73 9.76 -7.59
C LEU A 114 3.67 9.98 -8.68
N ASP A 115 3.94 10.87 -9.63
CA ASP A 115 3.04 11.11 -10.78
C ASP A 115 3.35 10.16 -11.95
N ASP A 116 4.51 9.50 -11.93
CA ASP A 116 4.87 8.50 -12.92
C ASP A 116 3.99 7.24 -12.77
N PRO A 117 3.23 6.83 -13.81
CA PRO A 117 2.37 5.65 -13.74
C PRO A 117 3.14 4.36 -13.45
N ARG A 118 4.42 4.25 -13.84
CA ARG A 118 5.29 3.11 -13.51
C ARG A 118 5.56 3.03 -12.01
N VAL A 119 5.81 4.18 -11.38
CA VAL A 119 6.02 4.28 -9.93
C VAL A 119 4.72 3.95 -9.18
N ARG A 120 3.57 4.38 -9.69
CA ARG A 120 2.26 4.04 -9.13
C ARG A 120 2.00 2.54 -9.15
N THR A 121 2.24 1.87 -10.29
CA THR A 121 2.15 0.40 -10.38
C THR A 121 3.14 -0.29 -9.42
N ALA A 122 4.37 0.22 -9.31
CA ALA A 122 5.36 -0.31 -8.37
C ALA A 122 4.92 -0.16 -6.90
N ILE A 123 4.25 0.94 -6.55
CA ILE A 123 3.67 1.13 -5.21
C ILE A 123 2.58 0.09 -4.95
N LEU A 124 1.65 -0.10 -5.89
CA LEU A 124 0.61 -1.13 -5.78
C LEU A 124 1.22 -2.53 -5.68
N MET A 125 2.27 -2.82 -6.46
CA MET A 125 2.99 -4.09 -6.38
C MET A 125 3.64 -4.27 -5.00
N ALA A 126 4.27 -3.24 -4.43
CA ALA A 126 4.86 -3.31 -3.10
C ALA A 126 3.81 -3.54 -1.98
N MET A 127 2.57 -3.10 -2.19
CA MET A 127 1.46 -3.35 -1.25
C MET A 127 1.04 -4.82 -1.19
N LEU A 128 1.37 -5.66 -2.18
CA LEU A 128 1.21 -7.12 -2.09
C LEU A 128 2.07 -7.71 -0.97
N GLY A 129 3.12 -6.99 -0.57
CA GLY A 129 4.10 -7.45 0.41
C GLY A 129 5.00 -8.57 -0.12
N PRO A 130 5.93 -9.07 0.71
CA PRO A 130 6.95 -10.02 0.24
C PRO A 130 6.35 -11.36 -0.23
N ARG A 131 5.34 -11.88 0.47
CA ARG A 131 4.73 -13.18 0.12
C ARG A 131 3.86 -13.09 -1.13
N GLY A 132 3.03 -12.05 -1.24
CA GLY A 132 2.16 -11.85 -2.41
C GLY A 132 2.97 -11.61 -3.67
N SER A 133 3.97 -10.73 -3.60
CA SER A 133 4.87 -10.47 -4.72
C SER A 133 5.67 -11.71 -5.13
N ALA A 134 6.24 -12.44 -4.17
CA ALA A 134 7.02 -13.65 -4.47
C ALA A 134 6.18 -14.75 -5.15
N ALA A 135 4.93 -14.95 -4.71
CA ALA A 135 4.04 -15.94 -5.31
C ALA A 135 3.73 -15.61 -6.78
N LEU A 136 3.45 -14.34 -7.09
CA LEU A 136 3.11 -13.89 -8.44
C LEU A 136 4.35 -13.82 -9.36
N ILE A 137 5.52 -13.50 -8.81
CA ILE A 137 6.79 -13.57 -9.54
C ILE A 137 7.11 -15.03 -9.91
N ALA A 138 6.95 -15.95 -8.96
CA ALA A 138 7.17 -17.37 -9.20
C ALA A 138 6.19 -17.97 -10.23
N ALA A 139 4.95 -17.44 -10.30
CA ALA A 139 3.97 -17.80 -11.31
C ALA A 139 4.23 -17.17 -12.68
N GLY A 140 5.18 -16.24 -12.80
CA GLY A 140 5.45 -15.50 -14.04
C GLY A 140 4.48 -14.35 -14.31
N ASP A 141 3.61 -14.03 -13.35
CA ASP A 141 2.60 -12.98 -13.48
C ASP A 141 3.15 -11.57 -13.26
N LEU A 142 4.23 -11.45 -12.50
CA LEU A 142 4.90 -10.20 -12.20
C LEU A 142 6.39 -10.22 -12.55
N PRO A 143 6.99 -9.07 -12.88
CA PRO A 143 8.43 -8.94 -13.03
C PRO A 143 9.15 -9.09 -11.69
N SER A 144 10.48 -9.14 -11.73
CA SER A 144 11.33 -9.49 -10.60
C SER A 144 11.22 -8.60 -9.37
N SER A 145 10.86 -7.31 -9.50
CA SER A 145 10.78 -6.39 -8.36
C SER A 145 9.95 -5.13 -8.65
N ALA A 146 9.43 -4.49 -7.60
CA ALA A 146 8.78 -3.19 -7.73
C ALA A 146 9.77 -2.12 -8.24
N ALA A 147 11.04 -2.19 -7.86
CA ALA A 147 12.08 -1.31 -8.40
C ALA A 147 12.22 -1.44 -9.92
N ALA A 148 12.21 -2.65 -10.45
CA ALA A 148 12.28 -2.90 -11.89
C ALA A 148 11.07 -2.30 -12.62
N VAL A 149 9.87 -2.39 -12.04
CA VAL A 149 8.65 -1.75 -12.58
C VAL A 149 8.78 -0.23 -12.57
N ALA A 150 9.19 0.36 -11.45
CA ALA A 150 9.33 1.81 -11.29
C ALA A 150 10.38 2.42 -12.22
N THR A 151 11.36 1.63 -12.69
CA THR A 151 12.46 2.07 -13.56
C THR A 151 12.36 1.51 -14.97
N ALA A 152 11.28 0.82 -15.32
CA ALA A 152 11.06 0.28 -16.65
C ALA A 152 11.10 1.39 -17.72
N PRO A 153 11.51 1.10 -18.95
CA PRO A 153 11.59 2.11 -20.01
C PRO A 153 10.22 2.66 -20.42
N ALA A 154 9.15 1.87 -20.24
CA ALA A 154 7.79 2.26 -20.58
C ALA A 154 6.79 1.74 -19.54
N PHE A 155 5.64 2.40 -19.45
CA PHE A 155 4.50 1.94 -18.66
C PHE A 155 3.80 0.76 -19.36
N ASP A 156 3.49 -0.28 -18.61
CA ASP A 156 2.73 -1.45 -19.08
C ASP A 156 1.34 -1.49 -18.43
N PRO A 157 0.27 -1.12 -19.15
CA PRO A 157 -1.10 -1.15 -18.62
C PRO A 157 -1.59 -2.56 -18.28
N ARG A 158 -1.05 -3.61 -18.93
CA ARG A 158 -1.43 -4.99 -18.64
C ARG A 158 -0.84 -5.44 -17.31
N LEU A 159 0.40 -5.06 -17.03
CA LEU A 159 1.03 -5.31 -15.74
C LEU A 159 0.28 -4.58 -14.62
N ASP A 160 -0.06 -3.32 -14.82
CA ASP A 160 -0.82 -2.51 -13.87
C ASP A 160 -2.17 -3.16 -13.52
N SER A 161 -2.91 -3.61 -14.52
CA SER A 161 -4.18 -4.34 -14.33
C SER A 161 -3.98 -5.67 -13.58
N ARG A 162 -2.91 -6.42 -13.84
CA ARG A 162 -2.59 -7.67 -13.11
C ARG A 162 -2.27 -7.41 -11.64
N VAL A 163 -1.46 -6.39 -11.35
CA VAL A 163 -1.13 -5.99 -9.99
C VAL A 163 -2.38 -5.58 -9.21
N SER A 164 -3.24 -4.75 -9.81
CA SER A 164 -4.49 -4.29 -9.20
C SER A 164 -5.45 -5.44 -8.91
N ARG A 165 -5.56 -6.42 -9.82
CA ARG A 165 -6.36 -7.64 -9.63
C ARG A 165 -5.80 -8.49 -8.50
N ALA A 166 -4.51 -8.70 -8.46
CA ALA A 166 -3.86 -9.47 -7.40
C ALA A 166 -4.05 -8.85 -6.01
N LEU A 167 -3.99 -7.52 -5.90
CA LEU A 167 -4.32 -6.79 -4.66
C LEU A 167 -5.76 -7.02 -4.24
N LEU A 168 -6.68 -7.01 -5.20
CA LEU A 168 -8.09 -7.30 -4.92
C LEU A 168 -8.27 -8.71 -4.37
N GLU A 169 -7.74 -9.71 -5.06
CA GLU A 169 -7.83 -11.12 -4.66
C GLU A 169 -7.22 -11.35 -3.28
N GLN A 170 -6.04 -10.79 -3.03
CA GLN A 170 -5.38 -10.83 -1.72
C GLN A 170 -6.26 -10.19 -0.64
N SER A 171 -6.88 -9.05 -0.93
CA SER A 171 -7.75 -8.34 0.00
C SER A 171 -9.02 -9.14 0.30
N MET A 172 -9.63 -9.76 -0.71
CA MET A 172 -10.81 -10.62 -0.57
C MET A 172 -10.51 -11.88 0.26
N ASN A 173 -9.38 -12.52 0.03
CA ASN A 173 -8.93 -13.68 0.79
C ASN A 173 -8.70 -13.37 2.27
N HIS A 174 -8.17 -12.17 2.59
CA HIS A 174 -8.05 -11.70 3.97
C HIS A 174 -9.40 -11.55 4.67
N VAL A 175 -10.43 -11.09 3.97
CA VAL A 175 -11.79 -10.95 4.52
C VAL A 175 -12.43 -12.33 4.73
N GLY A 176 -12.27 -13.25 3.81
CA GLY A 176 -12.75 -14.63 3.93
C GLY A 176 -12.12 -15.36 5.12
N GLY A 177 -10.81 -15.28 5.28
CA GLY A 177 -10.08 -15.86 6.41
C GLY A 177 -10.44 -15.23 7.76
N LYS A 178 -10.64 -13.90 7.82
CA LYS A 178 -11.11 -13.20 9.03
C LYS A 178 -12.54 -13.59 9.41
N ARG A 179 -13.43 -13.84 8.45
CA ARG A 179 -14.80 -14.33 8.74
C ARG A 179 -14.79 -15.72 9.36
N LEU A 180 -13.92 -16.60 8.92
CA LEU A 180 -13.76 -17.92 9.52
C LEU A 180 -13.18 -17.81 10.94
N GLY A 181 -12.18 -16.97 11.14
CA GLY A 181 -11.60 -16.68 12.46
C GLY A 181 -12.60 -16.04 13.43
N VAL A 182 -13.42 -15.09 12.95
CA VAL A 182 -14.48 -14.44 13.75
C VAL A 182 -15.61 -15.43 14.07
N PHE A 183 -15.92 -16.38 13.19
CA PHE A 183 -16.92 -17.41 13.47
C PHE A 183 -16.45 -18.38 14.56
N LEU A 184 -15.18 -18.69 14.58
CA LEU A 184 -14.54 -19.50 15.64
C LEU A 184 -14.35 -18.70 16.94
N ALA A 185 -14.06 -17.39 16.86
CA ALA A 185 -13.85 -16.50 18.01
C ALA A 185 -15.15 -16.04 18.66
N LYS A 186 -16.32 -16.18 18.02
CA LYS A 186 -17.65 -15.90 18.65
C LYS A 186 -17.95 -16.74 19.89
N LYS A 187 -17.18 -17.78 20.13
CA LYS A 187 -17.24 -18.56 21.40
C LYS A 187 -16.39 -17.98 22.55
N ILE A 188 -15.63 -16.88 22.30
CA ILE A 188 -14.76 -16.24 23.31
C ILE A 188 -15.01 -14.73 23.29
N PRO A 189 -15.83 -14.17 24.22
CA PRO A 189 -16.36 -12.80 24.09
C PRO A 189 -15.38 -11.64 24.36
N LEU A 190 -14.11 -11.87 24.64
CA LEU A 190 -13.16 -10.82 25.06
C LEU A 190 -11.91 -10.63 24.15
N VAL A 191 -11.76 -11.39 23.06
CA VAL A 191 -10.52 -11.41 22.26
C VAL A 191 -10.66 -10.71 20.88
N GLY A 192 -11.88 -10.35 20.46
CA GLY A 192 -12.15 -9.92 19.08
C GLY A 192 -11.54 -8.57 18.67
N GLY A 193 -11.29 -7.64 19.58
CA GLY A 193 -10.77 -6.30 19.25
C GLY A 193 -9.25 -6.24 19.13
N GLY A 194 -8.52 -6.96 20.00
CA GLY A 194 -7.06 -6.92 20.03
C GLY A 194 -6.37 -7.70 18.93
N VAL A 195 -6.91 -8.86 18.54
CA VAL A 195 -6.31 -9.74 17.53
C VAL A 195 -6.33 -9.11 16.14
N GLY A 196 -7.40 -8.41 15.77
CA GLY A 196 -7.49 -7.70 14.47
C GLY A 196 -6.44 -6.59 14.35
N ALA A 197 -6.26 -5.80 15.40
CA ALA A 197 -5.30 -4.70 15.42
C ALA A 197 -3.84 -5.19 15.33
N VAL A 198 -3.49 -6.29 15.99
CA VAL A 198 -2.15 -6.90 15.93
C VAL A 198 -1.86 -7.44 14.52
N VAL A 199 -2.83 -8.11 13.89
CA VAL A 199 -2.66 -8.66 12.53
C VAL A 199 -2.52 -7.53 11.50
N ASP A 200 -3.30 -6.46 11.60
CA ASP A 200 -3.22 -5.32 10.68
C ASP A 200 -1.91 -4.54 10.85
N GLY A 201 -1.42 -4.38 12.08
CA GLY A 201 -0.13 -3.78 12.38
C GLY A 201 1.05 -4.61 11.85
N TRP A 202 0.99 -5.93 11.97
CA TRP A 202 2.04 -6.82 11.46
C TRP A 202 2.06 -6.89 9.95
N SER A 203 0.89 -6.96 9.31
CA SER A 203 0.77 -6.89 7.84
C SER A 203 1.35 -5.58 7.30
N THR A 204 0.99 -4.45 7.91
CA THR A 204 1.50 -3.13 7.53
C THR A 204 3.03 -3.03 7.73
N ARG A 205 3.56 -3.57 8.83
CA ARG A 205 5.02 -3.63 9.06
C ARG A 205 5.73 -4.40 7.97
N SER A 206 5.21 -5.57 7.59
CA SER A 206 5.80 -6.42 6.54
C SER A 206 5.81 -5.70 5.17
N ILE A 207 4.71 -5.02 4.82
CA ILE A 207 4.61 -4.23 3.59
C ILE A 207 5.59 -3.05 3.59
N ILE A 208 5.70 -2.32 4.70
CA ILE A 208 6.62 -1.18 4.84
C ILE A 208 8.08 -1.64 4.73
N GLN A 209 8.47 -2.71 5.39
CA GLN A 209 9.82 -3.27 5.30
C GLN A 209 10.12 -3.69 3.87
N TYR A 210 9.20 -4.40 3.23
CA TYR A 210 9.34 -4.80 1.83
C TYR A 210 9.47 -3.58 0.90
N ALA A 211 8.68 -2.53 1.10
CA ALA A 211 8.80 -1.30 0.33
C ALA A 211 10.17 -0.62 0.51
N GLN A 212 10.74 -0.63 1.73
CA GLN A 212 12.09 -0.11 1.97
C GLN A 212 13.17 -0.90 1.23
N GLU A 213 13.02 -2.20 1.09
CA GLU A 213 13.91 -3.07 0.32
C GLU A 213 13.77 -2.84 -1.19
N GLN A 214 12.53 -2.67 -1.67
CA GLN A 214 12.23 -2.52 -3.09
C GLN A 214 12.59 -1.13 -3.64
N PHE A 215 12.27 -0.06 -2.93
CA PHE A 215 12.56 1.30 -3.36
C PHE A 215 13.97 1.73 -2.93
N ILE A 216 14.99 1.31 -3.70
CA ILE A 216 16.38 1.72 -3.48
C ILE A 216 16.51 3.22 -3.71
N SER A 217 17.30 3.91 -2.87
CA SER A 217 17.51 5.36 -2.99
C SER A 217 18.09 5.74 -4.36
N ARG A 218 17.42 6.64 -5.05
CA ARG A 218 17.84 7.27 -6.30
C ARG A 218 18.47 8.65 -6.07
N ARG A 219 18.49 9.10 -4.83
CA ARG A 219 19.12 10.38 -4.47
C ARG A 219 20.62 10.19 -4.40
N PRO A 220 21.42 11.18 -4.88
CA PRO A 220 22.86 11.15 -4.65
C PRO A 220 23.11 11.05 -3.12
N ARG A 221 24.00 10.17 -2.72
CA ARG A 221 24.49 10.22 -1.34
C ARG A 221 25.10 11.62 -1.17
N SER A 222 24.61 12.40 -0.21
CA SER A 222 25.32 13.61 0.21
C SER A 222 26.74 13.17 0.54
N ALA A 223 27.71 13.64 -0.24
CA ALA A 223 29.11 13.47 0.09
C ALA A 223 29.29 14.06 1.49
N GLY A 224 29.57 13.21 2.46
CA GLY A 224 29.93 13.67 3.80
C GLY A 224 31.05 14.68 3.60
N TYR A 225 30.89 15.91 4.08
CA TYR A 225 31.96 16.87 4.11
C TYR A 225 33.06 16.25 4.95
N VAL A 226 34.09 15.75 4.29
CA VAL A 226 35.39 15.48 4.94
C VAL A 226 35.96 16.86 5.26
N ILE A 227 35.77 17.32 6.48
CA ILE A 227 36.51 18.48 6.99
C ILE A 227 37.96 18.01 7.10
N ILE A 228 38.72 18.30 6.06
CA ILE A 228 40.20 18.22 6.16
C ILE A 228 40.58 19.39 7.05
N MET A 229 40.78 19.10 8.34
CA MET A 229 41.49 20.06 9.22
C MET A 229 42.96 20.00 8.80
N GLU A 230 43.36 20.97 7.98
CA GLU A 230 44.79 21.27 7.79
C GLU A 230 45.31 21.81 9.11
N SER A 231 46.29 21.09 9.65
CA SER A 231 47.12 21.49 10.80
C SER A 231 48.30 22.32 10.36
#